data_98e73bfcbacdc1ec78e171bad9813e77
#
_entry.id   98e73bfcbacdc1ec78e171bad9813e77
#
_cell.length_a   1.000
_cell.length_b   1.000
_cell.length_c   1.000
_cell.angle_alpha   90.00
_cell.angle_beta   90.00
_cell.angle_gamma   90.00
#
_symmetry.space_group_name_H-M   'P 1'
#
loop_
_entity.id
_entity.type
_entity.pdbx_description
1 polymer ?
#
loop_
_entity_poly.entity_id
_entity_poly.type
_entity_poly.pdbx_seq_one_letter_code
_entity_poly.pdbx_strand_id
1 'polypeptide(L)'
;MSKFKQSLGRGLDALINPQNLSEEELVSITEKTVPVAMPREDSIAKIPVELIDPNPYQPRTVFEPEALEELKKSIIANGLIQPVTIRRVEGGRYQLISGERRLRACREIGMKEIPAYIIIVQSDETMLAMALIENIQREKLNPIEVSLAYKRLMDECHLTQEQIAETVGKDRTTVANSIRLLKLPDEIKEALVNEKISMGHARALINLPHPDLQLHAL
;
A
#
# COMPACT_ATOMS: atom_id res chain seq x y z
N MET A 1 33.97 24.92 21.76
CA MET A 1 32.57 25.03 22.15
C MET A 1 31.74 25.48 20.96
N SER A 2 30.68 24.75 20.64
CA SER A 2 29.55 25.13 19.79
C SER A 2 29.76 25.22 18.26
N LYS A 3 29.67 24.09 17.58
CA LYS A 3 29.34 24.00 16.14
C LYS A 3 28.14 23.07 15.85
N PHE A 4 27.33 22.68 16.84
CA PHE A 4 26.26 21.68 16.70
C PHE A 4 24.83 22.25 16.68
N LYS A 5 24.64 23.56 16.57
CA LYS A 5 23.30 24.19 16.69
C LYS A 5 22.73 24.81 15.39
N GLN A 6 23.35 24.64 14.25
CA GLN A 6 22.87 25.27 13.00
C GLN A 6 22.21 24.34 11.95
N SER A 7 22.14 23.04 12.18
CA SER A 7 21.57 22.12 11.18
C SER A 7 20.11 21.76 11.37
N LEU A 8 19.53 21.97 12.56
CA LEU A 8 18.11 21.64 12.81
C LEU A 8 17.12 22.75 12.40
N GLY A 9 17.57 23.99 12.22
CA GLY A 9 16.69 25.13 11.90
C GLY A 9 16.28 25.23 10.43
N ARG A 10 17.11 24.76 9.50
CA ARG A 10 16.86 24.92 8.06
C ARG A 10 15.81 23.96 7.50
N GLY A 11 15.67 22.77 8.07
CA GLY A 11 14.65 21.80 7.63
C GLY A 11 13.23 22.18 8.03
N LEU A 12 13.07 22.84 9.17
CA LEU A 12 11.74 23.28 9.63
C LEU A 12 11.26 24.56 8.92
N ASP A 13 12.18 25.47 8.58
CA ASP A 13 11.86 26.70 7.82
C ASP A 13 11.40 26.39 6.39
N ALA A 14 11.94 25.35 5.77
CA ALA A 14 11.52 24.90 4.43
C ALA A 14 10.09 24.32 4.40
N LEU A 15 9.63 23.76 5.50
CA LEU A 15 8.26 23.23 5.64
C LEU A 15 7.21 24.31 5.93
N ILE A 16 7.64 25.46 6.47
CA ILE A 16 6.73 26.54 6.89
C ILE A 16 6.63 27.65 5.84
N ASN A 17 7.61 27.79 4.93
CA ASN A 17 7.60 28.88 3.96
C ASN A 17 8.14 28.42 2.57
N PRO A 18 7.31 27.79 1.72
CA PRO A 18 7.73 27.24 0.43
C PRO A 18 8.11 28.30 -0.63
N GLN A 19 7.96 29.59 -0.34
CA GLN A 19 8.24 30.68 -1.28
C GLN A 19 9.73 31.09 -1.36
N ASN A 20 10.60 30.52 -0.53
CA ASN A 20 12.04 30.88 -0.46
C ASN A 20 12.99 29.83 -1.07
N LEU A 21 12.49 28.84 -1.80
CA LEU A 21 13.31 27.86 -2.50
C LEU A 21 13.48 28.26 -3.94
N SER A 22 14.71 28.22 -4.46
CA SER A 22 14.99 28.41 -5.90
C SER A 22 14.40 27.25 -6.73
N GLU A 23 14.04 27.50 -7.98
CA GLU A 23 13.52 26.45 -8.88
C GLU A 23 14.47 25.24 -9.01
N GLU A 24 15.78 25.46 -8.91
CA GLU A 24 16.79 24.39 -8.95
C GLU A 24 16.80 23.52 -7.67
N GLU A 25 16.51 24.09 -6.50
CA GLU A 25 16.38 23.35 -5.25
C GLU A 25 15.08 22.52 -5.21
N LEU A 26 14.00 23.03 -5.78
CA LEU A 26 12.74 22.30 -5.94
C LEU A 26 12.90 21.09 -6.88
N VAL A 27 13.64 21.22 -7.97
CA VAL A 27 13.92 20.12 -8.91
C VAL A 27 14.79 19.04 -8.25
N SER A 28 15.78 19.41 -7.45
CA SER A 28 16.67 18.45 -6.79
C SER A 28 16.00 17.65 -5.65
N ILE A 29 14.94 18.19 -5.06
CA ILE A 29 14.13 17.51 -4.05
C ILE A 29 13.14 16.55 -4.74
N THR A 30 12.65 16.88 -5.93
CA THR A 30 11.71 16.05 -6.70
C THR A 30 12.37 14.84 -7.37
N GLU A 31 13.67 14.86 -7.65
CA GLU A 31 14.39 13.73 -8.28
C GLU A 31 14.78 12.60 -7.31
N LYS A 32 14.74 12.82 -6.01
CA LYS A 32 15.17 11.84 -4.98
C LYS A 32 14.05 11.11 -4.24
N THR A 33 12.82 11.53 -4.42
CA THR A 33 11.67 10.85 -3.82
C THR A 33 10.77 10.42 -4.98
N VAL A 34 10.58 9.12 -5.17
CA VAL A 34 9.45 8.64 -5.96
C VAL A 34 8.22 9.03 -5.14
N PRO A 35 7.49 10.10 -5.48
CA PRO A 35 6.29 10.41 -4.76
C PRO A 35 5.29 9.35 -5.21
N VAL A 36 4.89 8.45 -4.29
CA VAL A 36 3.57 7.85 -4.37
C VAL A 36 2.62 9.04 -4.20
N ALA A 37 2.38 9.75 -5.29
CA ALA A 37 1.52 10.90 -5.31
C ALA A 37 0.12 10.41 -4.92
N MET A 38 -0.25 10.66 -3.66
CA MET A 38 -1.65 10.61 -3.25
C MET A 38 -2.45 11.40 -4.28
N PRO A 39 -3.62 10.91 -4.72
CA PRO A 39 -4.41 11.60 -5.72
C PRO A 39 -4.64 13.04 -5.28
N ARG A 40 -4.23 14.02 -6.09
CA ARG A 40 -4.62 15.41 -5.89
C ARG A 40 -6.14 15.45 -6.03
N GLU A 41 -6.82 16.08 -5.08
CA GLU A 41 -8.29 16.14 -4.94
C GLU A 41 -9.04 16.71 -6.17
N ASP A 42 -8.36 17.12 -7.23
CA ASP A 42 -8.93 17.98 -8.28
C ASP A 42 -9.52 17.24 -9.50
N SER A 43 -9.59 15.92 -9.53
CA SER A 43 -10.14 15.24 -10.72
C SER A 43 -10.98 13.99 -10.42
N ILE A 44 -12.10 14.19 -9.68
CA ILE A 44 -13.15 13.18 -9.68
C ILE A 44 -13.91 13.31 -11.00
N ALA A 45 -13.82 12.29 -11.83
CA ALA A 45 -14.57 12.21 -13.07
C ALA A 45 -15.60 11.08 -12.99
N LYS A 46 -16.74 11.25 -13.69
CA LYS A 46 -17.69 10.15 -13.92
C LYS A 46 -17.17 9.32 -15.10
N ILE A 47 -16.89 8.06 -14.87
CA ILE A 47 -16.32 7.17 -15.86
C ILE A 47 -17.29 6.01 -16.13
N PRO A 48 -17.55 5.69 -17.42
CA PRO A 48 -18.35 4.53 -17.78
C PRO A 48 -17.76 3.24 -17.21
N VAL A 49 -18.61 2.47 -16.52
CA VAL A 49 -18.19 1.22 -15.83
C VAL A 49 -17.59 0.19 -16.79
N GLU A 50 -18.05 0.20 -18.05
CA GLU A 50 -17.58 -0.68 -19.12
C GLU A 50 -16.14 -0.40 -19.55
N LEU A 51 -15.65 0.84 -19.33
CA LEU A 51 -14.29 1.23 -19.69
C LEU A 51 -13.26 0.93 -18.59
N ILE A 52 -13.68 0.47 -17.41
CA ILE A 52 -12.80 0.20 -16.28
C ILE A 52 -12.50 -1.29 -16.21
N ASP A 53 -11.27 -1.68 -16.47
CA ASP A 53 -10.82 -3.06 -16.30
C ASP A 53 -10.43 -3.34 -14.84
N PRO A 54 -10.67 -4.56 -14.32
CA PRO A 54 -10.27 -4.93 -12.96
C PRO A 54 -8.75 -4.93 -12.81
N ASN A 55 -8.27 -4.86 -11.57
CA ASN A 55 -6.84 -4.92 -11.27
C ASN A 55 -6.32 -6.37 -11.38
N PRO A 56 -5.39 -6.69 -12.30
CA PRO A 56 -4.85 -8.04 -12.44
C PRO A 56 -4.01 -8.48 -11.24
N TYR A 57 -3.55 -7.54 -10.41
CA TYR A 57 -2.68 -7.79 -9.24
C TYR A 57 -3.46 -7.89 -7.92
N GLN A 58 -4.80 -7.97 -7.96
CA GLN A 58 -5.63 -8.07 -6.76
C GLN A 58 -5.41 -9.41 -6.04
N PRO A 59 -4.93 -9.41 -4.79
CA PRO A 59 -4.69 -10.64 -4.04
C PRO A 59 -5.99 -11.28 -3.50
N ARG A 60 -7.09 -10.52 -3.46
CA ARG A 60 -8.36 -10.99 -2.87
C ARG A 60 -9.31 -11.50 -3.95
N THR A 61 -9.40 -12.81 -4.10
CA THR A 61 -10.32 -13.50 -5.01
C THR A 61 -11.63 -13.92 -4.34
N VAL A 62 -11.64 -14.06 -3.00
CA VAL A 62 -12.82 -14.51 -2.24
C VAL A 62 -13.47 -13.31 -1.57
N PHE A 63 -14.69 -13.01 -1.96
CA PHE A 63 -15.53 -11.99 -1.36
C PHE A 63 -16.70 -12.68 -0.64
N GLU A 64 -16.96 -12.28 0.60
CA GLU A 64 -18.15 -12.73 1.33
C GLU A 64 -19.40 -12.20 0.61
N PRO A 65 -20.32 -13.08 0.16
CA PRO A 65 -21.48 -12.68 -0.63
C PRO A 65 -22.39 -11.68 0.13
N GLU A 66 -22.57 -11.89 1.41
CA GLU A 66 -23.41 -11.04 2.27
C GLU A 66 -22.92 -9.60 2.33
N ALA A 67 -21.60 -9.42 2.51
CA ALA A 67 -20.99 -8.09 2.57
C ALA A 67 -21.00 -7.36 1.20
N LEU A 68 -21.11 -8.08 0.09
CA LEU A 68 -21.31 -7.48 -1.23
C LEU A 68 -22.75 -7.03 -1.43
N GLU A 69 -23.73 -7.82 -0.96
CA GLU A 69 -25.16 -7.48 -1.02
C GLU A 69 -25.47 -6.23 -0.17
N GLU A 70 -24.90 -6.12 1.02
CA GLU A 70 -25.04 -4.92 1.85
C GLU A 70 -24.49 -3.68 1.14
N LEU A 71 -23.32 -3.80 0.51
CA LEU A 71 -22.71 -2.71 -0.26
C LEU A 71 -23.59 -2.31 -1.45
N LYS A 72 -24.18 -3.26 -2.18
CA LYS A 72 -25.12 -2.98 -3.27
C LYS A 72 -26.34 -2.21 -2.80
N LYS A 73 -26.97 -2.63 -1.68
CA LYS A 73 -28.09 -1.91 -1.09
C LYS A 73 -27.72 -0.47 -0.72
N SER A 74 -26.55 -0.28 -0.12
CA SER A 74 -26.04 1.05 0.22
C SER A 74 -25.82 1.93 -1.02
N ILE A 75 -25.24 1.37 -2.09
CA ILE A 75 -25.00 2.11 -3.34
C ILE A 75 -26.32 2.46 -4.05
N ILE A 76 -27.32 1.59 -4.02
CA ILE A 76 -28.64 1.88 -4.59
C ILE A 76 -29.31 3.04 -3.84
N ALA A 77 -29.20 3.06 -2.52
CA ALA A 77 -29.85 4.08 -1.68
C ALA A 77 -29.16 5.44 -1.73
N ASN A 78 -27.83 5.49 -1.76
CA ASN A 78 -27.04 6.69 -1.53
C ASN A 78 -26.12 7.06 -2.72
N GLY A 79 -26.05 6.23 -3.74
CA GLY A 79 -25.02 6.32 -4.78
C GLY A 79 -23.66 5.84 -4.29
N LEU A 80 -22.67 5.85 -5.18
CA LEU A 80 -21.28 5.56 -4.82
C LEU A 80 -20.64 6.83 -4.22
N ILE A 81 -20.64 6.92 -2.87
CA ILE A 81 -20.10 8.08 -2.14
C ILE A 81 -18.57 8.12 -2.26
N GLN A 82 -17.91 6.98 -2.11
CA GLN A 82 -16.46 6.87 -2.12
C GLN A 82 -15.98 6.46 -3.52
N PRO A 83 -15.32 7.36 -4.29
CA PRO A 83 -14.87 7.07 -5.65
C PRO A 83 -13.92 5.87 -5.70
N VAL A 84 -13.87 5.18 -6.83
CA VAL A 84 -12.82 4.21 -7.14
C VAL A 84 -11.56 4.94 -7.61
N THR A 85 -10.39 4.32 -7.50
CA THR A 85 -9.14 4.86 -8.03
C THR A 85 -8.74 4.08 -9.28
N ILE A 86 -8.49 4.79 -10.37
CA ILE A 86 -8.19 4.22 -11.69
C ILE A 86 -6.98 4.90 -12.31
N ARG A 87 -6.30 4.22 -13.23
CA ARG A 87 -5.33 4.82 -14.15
C ARG A 87 -5.83 4.75 -15.58
N ARG A 88 -5.39 5.68 -16.40
CA ARG A 88 -5.61 5.60 -17.85
C ARG A 88 -4.64 4.59 -18.45
N VAL A 89 -5.14 3.74 -19.36
CA VAL A 89 -4.35 2.81 -20.17
C VAL A 89 -4.54 3.12 -21.65
N GLU A 90 -3.76 2.48 -22.49
CA GLU A 90 -3.88 2.66 -23.94
C GLU A 90 -5.29 2.31 -24.45
N GLY A 91 -5.69 2.90 -25.57
CA GLY A 91 -7.01 2.65 -26.16
C GLY A 91 -8.16 3.37 -25.48
N GLY A 92 -7.91 4.36 -24.61
CA GLY A 92 -8.97 5.15 -23.95
C GLY A 92 -9.70 4.42 -22.84
N ARG A 93 -9.20 3.28 -22.40
CA ARG A 93 -9.71 2.49 -21.28
C ARG A 93 -9.04 2.92 -19.96
N TYR A 94 -9.55 2.38 -18.88
CA TYR A 94 -9.03 2.61 -17.53
C TYR A 94 -8.78 1.28 -16.85
N GLN A 95 -7.80 1.25 -15.95
CA GLN A 95 -7.51 0.10 -15.12
C GLN A 95 -7.71 0.46 -13.65
N LEU A 96 -8.42 -0.39 -12.93
CA LEU A 96 -8.68 -0.19 -11.52
C LEU A 96 -7.38 -0.35 -10.71
N ILE A 97 -7.14 0.57 -9.79
CA ILE A 97 -6.06 0.49 -8.80
C ILE A 97 -6.65 0.06 -7.47
N SER A 98 -7.69 0.76 -7.00
CA SER A 98 -8.36 0.48 -5.73
C SER A 98 -9.88 0.61 -5.84
N GLY A 99 -10.60 -0.24 -5.10
CA GLY A 99 -12.06 -0.22 -5.05
C GLY A 99 -12.76 -1.39 -5.76
N GLU A 100 -12.13 -2.57 -5.86
CA GLU A 100 -12.66 -3.76 -6.55
C GLU A 100 -14.10 -4.11 -6.12
N ARG A 101 -14.38 -4.15 -4.80
CA ARG A 101 -15.73 -4.42 -4.29
C ARG A 101 -16.75 -3.40 -4.77
N ARG A 102 -16.36 -2.12 -4.82
CA ARG A 102 -17.21 -1.02 -5.29
C ARG A 102 -17.48 -1.14 -6.78
N LEU A 103 -16.46 -1.38 -7.59
CA LEU A 103 -16.60 -1.60 -9.03
C LEU A 103 -17.51 -2.79 -9.32
N ARG A 104 -17.30 -3.92 -8.63
CA ARG A 104 -18.11 -5.12 -8.78
C ARG A 104 -19.56 -4.89 -8.39
N ALA A 105 -19.82 -4.27 -7.24
CA ALA A 105 -21.17 -3.91 -6.83
C ALA A 105 -21.87 -3.02 -7.85
N CYS A 106 -21.18 -1.98 -8.36
CA CYS A 106 -21.72 -1.08 -9.38
C CYS A 106 -22.04 -1.81 -10.70
N ARG A 107 -21.23 -2.77 -11.12
CA ARG A 107 -21.51 -3.61 -12.30
C ARG A 107 -22.75 -4.47 -12.11
N GLU A 108 -22.87 -5.15 -10.96
CA GLU A 108 -23.98 -6.05 -10.66
C GLU A 108 -25.31 -5.30 -10.53
N ILE A 109 -25.33 -4.05 -10.06
CA ILE A 109 -26.55 -3.21 -10.03
C ILE A 109 -26.81 -2.45 -11.34
N GLY A 110 -25.96 -2.60 -12.36
CA GLY A 110 -26.16 -2.00 -13.67
C GLY A 110 -25.90 -0.49 -13.76
N MET A 111 -25.02 0.07 -12.91
CA MET A 111 -24.63 1.49 -13.03
C MET A 111 -23.89 1.74 -14.34
N LYS A 112 -24.28 2.78 -15.07
CA LYS A 112 -23.63 3.17 -16.32
C LYS A 112 -22.30 3.88 -16.09
N GLU A 113 -22.24 4.76 -15.09
CA GLU A 113 -21.08 5.58 -14.76
C GLU A 113 -20.87 5.60 -13.26
N ILE A 114 -19.61 5.67 -12.84
CA ILE A 114 -19.23 5.79 -11.42
C ILE A 114 -18.19 6.90 -11.22
N PRO A 115 -18.20 7.56 -10.05
CA PRO A 115 -17.17 8.52 -9.71
C PRO A 115 -15.82 7.80 -9.51
N ALA A 116 -14.78 8.34 -10.13
CA ALA A 116 -13.44 7.79 -10.07
C ALA A 116 -12.37 8.88 -9.96
N TYR A 117 -11.33 8.62 -9.18
CA TYR A 117 -10.09 9.37 -9.21
C TYR A 117 -9.20 8.82 -10.32
N ILE A 118 -8.80 9.69 -11.24
CA ILE A 118 -7.86 9.33 -12.30
C ILE A 118 -6.48 9.75 -11.84
N ILE A 119 -5.60 8.76 -11.64
CA ILE A 119 -4.20 9.03 -11.32
C ILE A 119 -3.30 8.70 -12.51
N ILE A 120 -2.26 9.48 -12.67
CA ILE A 120 -1.24 9.24 -13.69
C ILE A 120 -0.21 8.31 -13.07
N VAL A 121 -0.21 7.04 -13.49
CA VAL A 121 0.75 6.03 -13.06
C VAL A 121 1.59 5.66 -14.28
N GLN A 122 2.89 5.90 -14.19
CA GLN A 122 3.79 5.76 -15.33
C GLN A 122 4.24 4.32 -15.58
N SER A 123 4.13 3.43 -14.57
CA SER A 123 4.58 2.04 -14.70
C SER A 123 3.70 1.04 -13.93
N ASP A 124 3.77 -0.23 -14.33
CA ASP A 124 3.06 -1.33 -13.67
C ASP A 124 3.60 -1.58 -12.26
N GLU A 125 4.89 -1.35 -12.02
CA GLU A 125 5.52 -1.44 -10.70
C GLU A 125 4.90 -0.42 -9.73
N THR A 126 4.66 0.82 -10.18
CA THR A 126 4.00 1.84 -9.35
C THR A 126 2.57 1.45 -9.02
N MET A 127 1.83 0.90 -9.99
CA MET A 127 0.48 0.40 -9.75
C MET A 127 0.46 -0.75 -8.75
N LEU A 128 1.38 -1.69 -8.88
CA LEU A 128 1.53 -2.81 -7.95
C LEU A 128 1.89 -2.32 -6.55
N ALA A 129 2.82 -1.35 -6.44
CA ALA A 129 3.19 -0.74 -5.17
C ALA A 129 1.98 -0.12 -4.47
N MET A 130 1.17 0.66 -5.18
CA MET A 130 -0.05 1.27 -4.63
C MET A 130 -1.05 0.21 -4.13
N ALA A 131 -1.27 -0.85 -4.90
CA ALA A 131 -2.16 -1.94 -4.51
C ALA A 131 -1.66 -2.69 -3.26
N LEU A 132 -0.35 -2.94 -3.17
CA LEU A 132 0.27 -3.58 -2.00
C LEU A 132 0.20 -2.69 -0.76
N ILE A 133 0.47 -1.39 -0.90
CA ILE A 133 0.42 -0.42 0.20
C ILE A 133 -1.02 -0.29 0.72
N GLU A 134 -2.02 -0.15 -0.17
CA GLU A 134 -3.43 -0.12 0.23
C GLU A 134 -3.81 -1.37 1.01
N ASN A 135 -3.36 -2.54 0.54
CA ASN A 135 -3.63 -3.79 1.24
C ASN A 135 -2.95 -3.86 2.62
N ILE A 136 -1.71 -3.38 2.76
CA ILE A 136 -0.98 -3.33 4.05
C ILE A 136 -1.70 -2.45 5.08
N GLN A 137 -2.40 -1.40 4.64
CA GLN A 137 -3.12 -0.48 5.52
C GLN A 137 -4.45 -1.04 6.03
N ARG A 138 -4.85 -2.26 5.64
CA ARG A 138 -6.07 -2.92 6.15
C ARG A 138 -5.88 -3.42 7.57
N GLU A 139 -6.93 -3.31 8.38
CA GLU A 139 -6.91 -3.60 9.82
C GLU A 139 -6.69 -5.08 10.22
N LYS A 140 -6.74 -6.04 9.28
CA LYS A 140 -6.77 -7.48 9.59
C LYS A 140 -5.72 -8.33 8.84
N LEU A 141 -4.54 -7.79 8.57
CA LEU A 141 -3.45 -8.60 8.02
C LEU A 141 -2.67 -9.29 9.15
N ASN A 142 -2.39 -10.58 8.96
CA ASN A 142 -1.47 -11.28 9.85
C ASN A 142 -0.01 -10.86 9.60
N PRO A 143 0.90 -11.10 10.57
CA PRO A 143 2.31 -10.67 10.45
C PRO A 143 3.05 -11.24 9.25
N ILE A 144 2.70 -12.44 8.80
CA ILE A 144 3.32 -13.08 7.64
C ILE A 144 2.83 -12.45 6.34
N GLU A 145 1.54 -12.12 6.23
CA GLU A 145 0.99 -11.39 5.08
C GLU A 145 1.65 -10.02 4.91
N VAL A 146 1.81 -9.27 6.00
CA VAL A 146 2.52 -7.98 6.00
C VAL A 146 3.96 -8.16 5.53
N SER A 147 4.64 -9.21 6.03
CA SER A 147 6.03 -9.50 5.66
C SER A 147 6.17 -9.86 4.18
N LEU A 148 5.24 -10.64 3.64
CA LEU A 148 5.19 -10.99 2.21
C LEU A 148 4.93 -9.74 1.35
N ALA A 149 4.02 -8.87 1.77
CA ALA A 149 3.75 -7.62 1.06
C ALA A 149 5.00 -6.71 1.02
N TYR A 150 5.72 -6.57 2.14
CA TYR A 150 6.99 -5.82 2.15
C TYR A 150 8.04 -6.45 1.24
N LYS A 151 8.14 -7.79 1.24
CA LYS A 151 9.07 -8.48 0.35
C LYS A 151 8.73 -8.24 -1.13
N ARG A 152 7.45 -8.31 -1.50
CA ARG A 152 6.99 -8.02 -2.87
C ARG A 152 7.27 -6.58 -3.28
N LEU A 153 7.07 -5.59 -2.38
CA LEU A 153 7.44 -4.20 -2.64
C LEU A 153 8.94 -4.05 -2.95
N MET A 154 9.81 -4.83 -2.28
CA MET A 154 11.24 -4.82 -2.59
C MET A 154 11.57 -5.51 -3.90
N ASP A 155 11.03 -6.71 -4.12
CA ASP A 155 11.43 -7.59 -5.24
C ASP A 155 10.80 -7.15 -6.57
N GLU A 156 9.52 -6.73 -6.55
CA GLU A 156 8.73 -6.44 -7.75
C GLU A 156 8.62 -4.94 -8.05
N CYS A 157 8.68 -4.10 -7.01
CA CYS A 157 8.59 -2.63 -7.17
C CYS A 157 9.94 -1.93 -6.94
N HIS A 158 11.01 -2.68 -6.66
CA HIS A 158 12.38 -2.19 -6.44
C HIS A 158 12.54 -1.14 -5.34
N LEU A 159 11.60 -1.13 -4.36
CA LEU A 159 11.65 -0.21 -3.24
C LEU A 159 12.64 -0.68 -2.18
N THR A 160 13.39 0.25 -1.61
CA THR A 160 14.24 -0.02 -0.44
C THR A 160 13.41 -0.12 0.83
N GLN A 161 13.96 -0.80 1.85
CA GLN A 161 13.28 -0.88 3.17
C GLN A 161 12.99 0.49 3.79
N GLU A 162 13.80 1.48 3.48
CA GLU A 162 13.65 2.86 3.94
C GLU A 162 12.45 3.54 3.27
N GLN A 163 12.33 3.43 1.95
CA GLN A 163 11.20 3.94 1.18
C GLN A 163 9.88 3.26 1.58
N ILE A 164 9.90 1.94 1.81
CA ILE A 164 8.72 1.21 2.29
C ILE A 164 8.32 1.74 3.68
N ALA A 165 9.27 1.88 4.60
CA ALA A 165 9.02 2.35 5.95
C ALA A 165 8.40 3.76 5.96
N GLU A 166 8.94 4.69 5.17
CA GLU A 166 8.40 6.03 4.98
C GLU A 166 6.97 5.99 4.44
N THR A 167 6.73 5.19 3.41
CA THR A 167 5.41 5.09 2.74
C THR A 167 4.32 4.51 3.66
N VAL A 168 4.67 3.52 4.48
CA VAL A 168 3.70 2.87 5.39
C VAL A 168 3.66 3.49 6.79
N GLY A 169 4.44 4.54 7.06
CA GLY A 169 4.49 5.24 8.35
C GLY A 169 5.07 4.37 9.47
N LYS A 170 6.10 3.57 9.18
CA LYS A 170 6.79 2.69 10.15
C LYS A 170 8.29 2.98 10.15
N ASP A 171 9.00 2.48 11.18
CA ASP A 171 10.45 2.54 11.19
C ASP A 171 11.06 1.49 10.25
N ARG A 172 12.20 1.81 9.62
CA ARG A 172 12.96 0.89 8.78
C ARG A 172 13.26 -0.45 9.50
N THR A 173 13.56 -0.38 10.78
CA THR A 173 13.82 -1.57 11.61
C THR A 173 12.61 -2.47 11.74
N THR A 174 11.40 -1.90 11.78
CA THR A 174 10.13 -2.65 11.78
C THR A 174 9.94 -3.39 10.47
N VAL A 175 10.16 -2.74 9.32
CA VAL A 175 10.07 -3.36 8.00
C VAL A 175 11.10 -4.49 7.86
N ALA A 176 12.38 -4.22 8.23
CA ALA A 176 13.43 -5.21 8.18
C ALA A 176 13.13 -6.45 9.04
N ASN A 177 12.65 -6.25 10.27
CA ASN A 177 12.29 -7.34 11.18
C ASN A 177 11.09 -8.14 10.65
N SER A 178 10.09 -7.49 10.05
CA SER A 178 8.98 -8.20 9.42
C SER A 178 9.46 -9.09 8.28
N ILE A 179 10.29 -8.59 7.37
CA ILE A 179 10.82 -9.38 6.26
C ILE A 179 11.65 -10.59 6.77
N ARG A 180 12.38 -10.43 7.88
CA ARG A 180 13.13 -11.52 8.48
C ARG A 180 12.25 -12.68 8.97
N LEU A 181 10.98 -12.45 9.33
CA LEU A 181 10.03 -13.51 9.72
C LEU A 181 9.85 -14.56 8.62
N LEU A 182 9.98 -14.19 7.36
CA LEU A 182 9.86 -15.12 6.23
C LEU A 182 10.96 -16.17 6.19
N LYS A 183 12.07 -15.99 6.94
CA LYS A 183 13.17 -16.96 7.07
C LYS A 183 12.91 -18.04 8.11
N LEU A 184 11.86 -17.89 8.93
CA LEU A 184 11.49 -18.90 9.92
C LEU A 184 10.92 -20.15 9.24
N PRO A 185 11.08 -21.34 9.85
CA PRO A 185 10.36 -22.55 9.48
C PRO A 185 8.84 -22.33 9.40
N ASP A 186 8.16 -23.13 8.56
CA ASP A 186 6.73 -22.94 8.30
C ASP A 186 5.89 -23.17 9.56
N GLU A 187 6.27 -24.11 10.41
CA GLU A 187 5.61 -24.41 11.68
C GLU A 187 5.60 -23.20 12.63
N ILE A 188 6.71 -22.44 12.65
CA ILE A 188 6.79 -21.20 13.46
C ILE A 188 5.96 -20.10 12.84
N LYS A 189 5.95 -20.00 11.51
CA LYS A 189 5.09 -19.04 10.80
C LYS A 189 3.61 -19.33 11.04
N GLU A 190 3.21 -20.60 11.01
CA GLU A 190 1.85 -21.02 11.34
C GLU A 190 1.49 -20.73 12.79
N ALA A 191 2.40 -20.98 13.73
CA ALA A 191 2.19 -20.65 15.13
C ALA A 191 2.00 -19.15 15.36
N LEU A 192 2.71 -18.30 14.60
CA LEU A 192 2.57 -16.86 14.63
C LEU A 192 1.24 -16.40 14.01
N VAL A 193 0.83 -16.98 12.88
CA VAL A 193 -0.45 -16.68 12.22
C VAL A 193 -1.63 -17.07 13.09
N ASN A 194 -1.53 -18.21 13.80
CA ASN A 194 -2.54 -18.72 14.71
C ASN A 194 -2.47 -18.09 16.13
N GLU A 195 -1.66 -17.02 16.29
CA GLU A 195 -1.48 -16.28 17.55
C GLU A 195 -0.98 -17.15 18.74
N LYS A 196 -0.43 -18.34 18.47
CA LYS A 196 0.16 -19.21 19.50
C LYS A 196 1.44 -18.63 20.08
N ILE A 197 2.17 -17.85 19.28
CA ILE A 197 3.34 -17.09 19.69
C ILE A 197 3.20 -15.62 19.28
N SER A 198 3.84 -14.73 20.04
CA SER A 198 3.86 -13.30 19.73
C SER A 198 4.96 -12.93 18.72
N MET A 199 4.86 -11.76 18.11
CA MET A 199 5.93 -11.16 17.29
C MET A 199 7.26 -11.07 18.05
N GLY A 200 7.24 -10.85 19.35
CA GLY A 200 8.44 -10.81 20.20
C GLY A 200 9.13 -12.17 20.26
N HIS A 201 8.36 -13.25 20.47
CA HIS A 201 8.87 -14.62 20.45
C HIS A 201 9.44 -14.99 19.09
N ALA A 202 8.74 -14.71 18.00
CA ALA A 202 9.21 -14.96 16.64
C ALA A 202 10.54 -14.23 16.33
N ARG A 203 10.70 -12.97 16.78
CA ARG A 203 11.97 -12.23 16.63
C ARG A 203 13.12 -12.86 17.43
N ALA A 204 12.85 -13.40 18.61
CA ALA A 204 13.88 -14.11 19.40
C ALA A 204 14.33 -15.39 18.67
N LEU A 205 13.38 -16.16 18.14
CA LEU A 205 13.65 -17.39 17.39
C LEU A 205 14.50 -17.15 16.13
N ILE A 206 14.29 -16.06 15.40
CA ILE A 206 15.09 -15.71 14.21
C ILE A 206 16.58 -15.59 14.51
N ASN A 207 16.95 -15.26 15.74
CA ASN A 207 18.36 -15.09 16.12
C ASN A 207 19.06 -16.42 16.41
N LEU A 208 18.33 -17.52 16.51
CA LEU A 208 18.93 -18.87 16.66
C LEU A 208 19.52 -19.33 15.32
N PRO A 209 20.75 -19.92 15.35
CA PRO A 209 21.53 -20.14 14.13
C PRO A 209 20.99 -21.25 13.23
N HIS A 210 20.22 -22.21 13.78
CA HIS A 210 19.73 -23.35 13.01
C HIS A 210 18.21 -23.53 13.15
N PRO A 211 17.51 -23.94 12.06
CA PRO A 211 16.08 -24.21 12.07
C PRO A 211 15.65 -25.22 13.15
N ASP A 212 16.44 -26.27 13.39
CA ASP A 212 16.16 -27.30 14.41
C ASP A 212 16.08 -26.69 15.81
N LEU A 213 16.99 -25.75 16.12
CA LEU A 213 16.97 -25.04 17.41
C LEU A 213 15.77 -24.08 17.50
N GLN A 214 15.38 -23.50 16.38
CA GLN A 214 14.21 -22.65 16.32
C GLN A 214 12.92 -23.44 16.58
N LEU A 215 12.80 -24.63 15.99
CA LEU A 215 11.66 -25.53 16.20
C LEU A 215 11.65 -26.13 17.61
N HIS A 216 12.83 -26.46 18.18
CA HIS A 216 12.90 -27.01 19.56
C HIS A 216 12.52 -25.94 20.60
N ALA A 217 12.70 -24.69 20.30
CA ALA A 217 12.39 -23.57 21.20
C ALA A 217 10.94 -23.02 21.03
N LEU A 218 10.19 -23.57 20.07
CA LEU A 218 8.76 -23.29 19.85
C LEU A 218 7.90 -23.94 20.88
#